data_986b2b1d925174d82920e0feb17c9820
#
_entry.id   986b2b1d925174d82920e0feb17c9820
#
_cell.length_a   1.000
_cell.length_b   1.000
_cell.length_c   1.000
_cell.angle_alpha   90.00
_cell.angle_beta   90.00
_cell.angle_gamma   90.00
#
_symmetry.space_group_name_H-M   'P 1'
#
loop_
_entity.id
_entity.type
_entity.pdbx_description
1 polymer ?
#
loop_
_entity_poly.entity_id
_entity_poly.type
_entity_poly.pdbx_seq_one_letter_code
_entity_poly.pdbx_strand_id
1 'polypeptide(L)'
;MEQYLAQIFKELPFPCYMTNRLNETANCMVYNIIESPNSFCDDDEELTTYEIMIMLYCRATELMSYKYLVKNLLKKYKFKKVTIPVAIYNKDLEFYQQAMQYRITVDVNLGHIDEEEIT
;
A
#
# COMPACT_ATOMS: atom_id res chain seq x y z
N MET A 1 10.91 3.28 -4.51
CA MET A 1 9.50 3.10 -4.10
C MET A 1 9.33 3.02 -2.59
N GLU A 2 10.23 2.33 -1.90
CA GLU A 2 10.08 2.16 -0.45
C GLU A 2 10.05 3.47 0.30
N GLN A 3 10.96 4.36 -0.01
CA GLN A 3 11.02 5.64 0.67
C GLN A 3 9.80 6.49 0.34
N TYR A 4 9.34 6.39 -0.88
CA TYR A 4 8.19 7.14 -1.32
C TYR A 4 6.93 6.71 -0.55
N LEU A 5 6.73 5.40 -0.44
CA LEU A 5 5.58 4.89 0.31
C LEU A 5 5.67 5.21 1.79
N ALA A 6 6.88 5.10 2.36
CA ALA A 6 7.04 5.44 3.75
C ALA A 6 6.62 6.88 4.04
N GLN A 7 6.96 7.76 3.11
CA GLN A 7 6.59 9.15 3.27
C GLN A 7 5.10 9.39 3.11
N ILE A 8 4.49 8.74 2.12
CA ILE A 8 3.05 8.84 1.92
C ILE A 8 2.29 8.34 3.15
N PHE A 9 2.70 7.20 3.68
CA PHE A 9 1.98 6.57 4.77
C PHE A 9 2.12 7.32 6.09
N LYS A 10 3.02 8.29 6.16
CA LYS A 10 3.08 9.14 7.34
C LYS A 10 1.84 10.01 7.51
N GLU A 11 1.05 10.15 6.46
CA GLU A 11 -0.19 10.88 6.54
C GLU A 11 -1.30 10.11 7.27
N LEU A 12 -1.08 8.82 7.51
CA LEU A 12 -2.08 8.01 8.18
C LEU A 12 -1.96 8.12 9.70
N PRO A 13 -3.08 8.01 10.42
CA PRO A 13 -3.07 8.20 11.87
C PRO A 13 -2.66 6.96 12.67
N PHE A 14 -2.12 5.96 12.01
CA PHE A 14 -1.69 4.73 12.69
C PHE A 14 -0.33 4.30 12.15
N PRO A 15 0.41 3.48 12.92
CA PRO A 15 1.74 3.05 12.48
C PRO A 15 1.67 2.18 11.24
N CYS A 16 2.65 2.35 10.35
CA CYS A 16 2.75 1.57 9.12
C CYS A 16 4.14 0.97 9.07
N TYR A 17 4.20 -0.34 8.89
CA TYR A 17 5.46 -1.07 8.90
C TYR A 17 5.63 -1.84 7.60
N MET A 18 6.87 -1.90 7.11
CA MET A 18 7.16 -2.71 5.95
C MET A 18 7.57 -4.09 6.43
N THR A 19 6.94 -5.09 5.88
CA THR A 19 7.18 -6.51 6.04
C THR A 19 6.71 -7.16 7.32
N ASN A 20 6.71 -6.50 8.48
CA ASN A 20 6.14 -7.17 9.64
C ASN A 20 5.64 -6.20 10.69
N ARG A 21 4.86 -6.72 11.62
CA ARG A 21 4.08 -5.91 12.56
C ARG A 21 4.84 -5.36 13.76
N LEU A 22 6.01 -5.86 14.00
CA LEU A 22 6.81 -5.42 15.14
C LEU A 22 6.06 -5.48 16.47
N ASN A 23 5.32 -6.55 16.68
CA ASN A 23 4.63 -6.79 17.95
C ASN A 23 3.49 -5.82 18.27
N GLU A 24 2.99 -5.11 17.27
CA GLU A 24 1.83 -4.26 17.49
C GLU A 24 0.60 -5.10 17.76
N THR A 25 -0.22 -4.64 18.69
CA THR A 25 -1.42 -5.39 19.05
C THR A 25 -2.70 -4.70 18.62
N ALA A 26 -2.62 -3.54 18.02
CA ALA A 26 -3.81 -2.81 17.59
C ALA A 26 -3.45 -1.85 16.47
N ASN A 27 -4.45 -1.43 15.77
CA ASN A 27 -4.43 -0.37 14.76
C ASN A 27 -3.06 -0.09 14.13
N CYS A 28 -2.69 -0.93 13.18
CA CYS A 28 -1.45 -0.72 12.44
C CYS A 28 -1.63 -1.28 11.03
N MET A 29 -0.67 -0.97 10.18
CA MET A 29 -0.71 -1.44 8.81
C MET A 29 0.64 -2.00 8.45
N VAL A 30 0.62 -3.14 7.76
CA VAL A 30 1.83 -3.75 7.25
C VAL A 30 1.73 -3.77 5.74
N TYR A 31 2.81 -3.45 5.05
CA TYR A 31 2.78 -3.48 3.60
C TYR A 31 4.05 -4.07 3.04
N ASN A 32 3.92 -4.59 1.83
CA ASN A 32 5.03 -5.16 1.08
C ASN A 32 4.97 -4.64 -0.35
N ILE A 33 6.13 -4.54 -0.97
CA ILE A 33 6.25 -4.03 -2.32
C ILE A 33 6.85 -5.13 -3.19
N ILE A 34 6.20 -5.41 -4.31
CA ILE A 34 6.70 -6.35 -5.30
C ILE A 34 6.96 -5.58 -6.57
N GLU A 35 8.19 -5.61 -7.02
CA GLU A 35 8.58 -4.90 -8.21
C GLU A 35 8.63 -5.85 -9.39
N SER A 36 8.07 -5.40 -10.51
CA SER A 36 7.98 -6.24 -11.70
C SER A 36 8.27 -5.39 -12.92
N PRO A 37 9.38 -5.59 -13.58
CA PRO A 37 9.65 -4.81 -14.79
C PRO A 37 8.70 -5.21 -15.90
N ASN A 38 8.27 -4.23 -16.66
CA ASN A 38 7.45 -4.46 -17.84
C ASN A 38 8.36 -4.59 -19.01
N SER A 39 8.75 -5.80 -19.29
CA SER A 39 9.83 -6.03 -20.22
C SER A 39 9.41 -6.03 -21.67
N PHE A 40 8.26 -5.55 -21.98
CA PHE A 40 7.90 -5.42 -23.39
C PHE A 40 8.56 -4.26 -24.04
N CYS A 41 9.21 -3.45 -23.26
CA CYS A 41 9.79 -2.25 -23.80
C CYS A 41 11.13 -2.55 -24.34
N ASP A 42 11.13 -3.25 -25.37
CA ASP A 42 12.34 -3.48 -26.14
C ASP A 42 13.59 -3.64 -25.33
N ASP A 43 14.54 -2.86 -25.65
CA ASP A 43 15.83 -2.96 -25.11
C ASP A 43 15.93 -2.36 -23.77
N ASP A 44 15.23 -1.29 -23.58
CA ASP A 44 15.34 -0.57 -22.34
C ASP A 44 14.14 -0.81 -21.52
N GLU A 45 14.36 -1.26 -20.34
CA GLU A 45 13.29 -1.45 -19.44
C GLU A 45 12.86 -0.09 -18.94
N GLU A 46 11.83 0.42 -19.50
CA GLU A 46 11.41 1.77 -19.22
C GLU A 46 10.28 1.87 -18.24
N LEU A 47 9.52 0.80 -18.07
CA LEU A 47 8.37 0.82 -17.17
C LEU A 47 8.54 -0.23 -16.10
N THR A 48 8.20 0.14 -14.90
CA THR A 48 8.21 -0.78 -13.78
C THR A 48 6.86 -0.72 -13.08
N THR A 49 6.29 -1.88 -12.82
CA THR A 49 5.05 -1.97 -12.08
C THR A 49 5.35 -2.41 -10.66
N TYR A 50 4.82 -1.67 -9.72
CA TYR A 50 4.93 -2.01 -8.31
C TYR A 50 3.58 -2.47 -7.80
N GLU A 51 3.56 -3.64 -7.17
CA GLU A 51 2.36 -4.14 -6.49
C GLU A 51 2.55 -3.86 -5.02
N ILE A 52 1.56 -3.23 -4.41
CA ILE A 52 1.61 -2.90 -3.00
C ILE A 52 0.60 -3.78 -2.29
N MET A 53 1.11 -4.67 -1.47
CA MET A 53 0.27 -5.60 -0.71
C MET A 53 0.15 -5.05 0.70
N ILE A 54 -1.08 -4.78 1.11
CA ILE A 54 -1.34 -4.12 2.38
C ILE A 54 -2.20 -5.01 3.27
N MET A 55 -1.85 -5.06 4.54
CA MET A 55 -2.69 -5.69 5.54
C MET A 55 -2.91 -4.69 6.67
N LEU A 56 -4.16 -4.31 6.84
CA LEU A 56 -4.56 -3.37 7.88
C LEU A 56 -5.11 -4.14 9.06
N TYR A 57 -4.58 -3.87 10.24
CA TYR A 57 -5.01 -4.50 11.47
C TYR A 57 -5.69 -3.45 12.33
N CYS A 58 -6.98 -3.63 12.60
CA CYS A 58 -7.70 -2.63 13.38
C CYS A 58 -8.93 -3.22 14.04
N ARG A 59 -9.43 -2.51 15.02
CA ARG A 59 -10.63 -2.93 15.71
C ARG A 59 -11.84 -2.64 14.85
N ALA A 60 -12.94 -3.31 15.19
CA ALA A 60 -14.17 -3.17 14.42
C ALA A 60 -14.61 -1.71 14.31
N THR A 61 -14.43 -0.95 15.38
CA THR A 61 -14.90 0.43 15.39
C THR A 61 -14.12 1.34 14.45
N GLU A 62 -12.86 0.99 14.13
CA GLU A 62 -12.05 1.80 13.24
C GLU A 62 -11.92 1.23 11.83
N LEU A 63 -12.42 0.03 11.62
CA LEU A 63 -12.17 -0.65 10.35
C LEU A 63 -12.60 0.16 9.13
N MET A 64 -13.84 0.61 9.11
CA MET A 64 -14.34 1.36 7.96
C MET A 64 -13.62 2.67 7.77
N SER A 65 -13.37 3.36 8.88
CA SER A 65 -12.70 4.64 8.83
C SER A 65 -11.27 4.53 8.32
N TYR A 66 -10.51 3.59 8.86
CA TYR A 66 -9.11 3.41 8.46
C TYR A 66 -8.99 2.88 7.04
N LYS A 67 -9.87 1.96 6.66
CA LYS A 67 -9.90 1.47 5.30
C LYS A 67 -10.13 2.61 4.31
N TYR A 68 -11.06 3.51 4.66
CA TYR A 68 -11.37 4.65 3.82
C TYR A 68 -10.18 5.61 3.71
N LEU A 69 -9.47 5.81 4.82
CA LEU A 69 -8.30 6.69 4.81
C LEU A 69 -7.21 6.15 3.90
N VAL A 70 -6.97 4.84 3.95
CA VAL A 70 -5.97 4.22 3.09
C VAL A 70 -6.38 4.33 1.63
N LYS A 71 -7.64 4.04 1.34
CA LYS A 71 -8.14 4.12 -0.03
C LYS A 71 -7.99 5.52 -0.59
N ASN A 72 -8.36 6.52 0.18
CA ASN A 72 -8.28 7.90 -0.29
C ASN A 72 -6.85 8.36 -0.47
N LEU A 73 -5.99 7.96 0.45
CA LEU A 73 -4.59 8.33 0.35
C LEU A 73 -3.95 7.77 -0.91
N LEU A 74 -4.17 6.50 -1.18
CA LEU A 74 -3.58 5.89 -2.35
C LEU A 74 -4.20 6.40 -3.65
N LYS A 75 -5.48 6.72 -3.62
CA LYS A 75 -6.12 7.34 -4.76
C LYS A 75 -5.53 8.72 -5.04
N LYS A 76 -5.25 9.46 -3.99
CA LYS A 76 -4.66 10.79 -4.12
C LYS A 76 -3.32 10.72 -4.86
N TYR A 77 -2.55 9.70 -4.59
CA TYR A 77 -1.25 9.52 -5.23
C TYR A 77 -1.32 8.61 -6.45
N LYS A 78 -2.52 8.38 -6.96
CA LYS A 78 -2.77 7.73 -8.25
C LYS A 78 -2.38 6.26 -8.32
N PHE A 79 -2.37 5.61 -7.18
CA PHE A 79 -2.26 4.16 -7.16
C PHE A 79 -3.59 3.56 -7.57
N LYS A 80 -3.55 2.48 -8.32
CA LYS A 80 -4.76 1.83 -8.79
C LYS A 80 -5.11 0.67 -7.89
N LYS A 81 -6.37 0.59 -7.50
CA LYS A 81 -6.86 -0.50 -6.68
C LYS A 81 -6.92 -1.77 -7.52
N VAL A 82 -6.36 -2.85 -7.00
CA VAL A 82 -6.44 -4.14 -7.65
C VAL A 82 -7.55 -4.96 -7.01
N THR A 83 -7.50 -5.14 -5.70
CA THR A 83 -8.55 -5.87 -5.01
C THR A 83 -8.57 -5.49 -3.54
N ILE A 84 -9.76 -5.53 -2.94
CA ILE A 84 -9.94 -5.32 -1.51
C ILE A 84 -10.95 -6.36 -1.07
N PRO A 85 -10.48 -7.52 -0.60
CA PRO A 85 -11.40 -8.58 -0.19
C PRO A 85 -12.08 -8.25 1.12
N VAL A 86 -12.99 -9.11 1.52
CA VAL A 86 -13.70 -8.94 2.77
C VAL A 86 -12.73 -9.07 3.94
N ALA A 87 -12.91 -8.24 4.94
CA ALA A 87 -12.07 -8.29 6.13
C ALA A 87 -12.29 -9.58 6.90
N ILE A 88 -11.25 -10.05 7.55
CA ILE A 88 -11.29 -11.28 8.33
C ILE A 88 -11.08 -10.94 9.79
N TYR A 89 -11.95 -11.49 10.65
CA TYR A 89 -11.82 -11.29 12.08
C TYR A 89 -10.86 -12.32 12.67
N ASN A 90 -9.87 -11.84 13.42
CA ASN A 90 -8.93 -12.69 14.09
C ASN A 90 -9.34 -12.84 15.55
N LYS A 91 -9.83 -14.00 15.93
CA LYS A 91 -10.33 -14.23 17.28
C LYS A 91 -9.26 -14.14 18.33
N ASP A 92 -8.06 -14.61 18.01
CA ASP A 92 -6.99 -14.65 18.98
C ASP A 92 -6.50 -13.25 19.34
N LEU A 93 -6.48 -12.38 18.36
CA LEU A 93 -6.00 -11.01 18.55
C LEU A 93 -7.12 -10.02 18.75
N GLU A 94 -8.35 -10.47 18.51
CA GLU A 94 -9.55 -9.65 18.72
C GLU A 94 -9.58 -8.40 17.86
N PHE A 95 -9.14 -8.49 16.62
CA PHE A 95 -9.30 -7.40 15.68
C PHE A 95 -9.38 -7.94 14.26
N TYR A 96 -9.70 -7.05 13.34
CA TYR A 96 -9.90 -7.40 11.94
C TYR A 96 -8.61 -7.24 11.14
N GLN A 97 -8.48 -8.09 10.13
CA GLN A 97 -7.39 -8.03 9.17
C GLN A 97 -8.01 -7.71 7.82
N GLN A 98 -7.64 -6.58 7.27
CA GLN A 98 -8.15 -6.15 5.97
C GLN A 98 -7.03 -6.13 4.96
N ALA A 99 -7.09 -7.02 3.98
CA ALA A 99 -6.11 -7.05 2.91
C ALA A 99 -6.51 -6.04 1.84
N MET A 100 -5.52 -5.42 1.22
CA MET A 100 -5.75 -4.49 0.12
C MET A 100 -4.57 -4.62 -0.83
N GLN A 101 -4.83 -4.59 -2.12
CA GLN A 101 -3.76 -4.65 -3.10
C GLN A 101 -3.91 -3.49 -4.07
N TYR A 102 -2.83 -2.76 -4.25
CA TYR A 102 -2.77 -1.63 -5.14
C TYR A 102 -1.61 -1.78 -6.10
N ARG A 103 -1.61 -0.99 -7.14
CA ARG A 103 -0.61 -1.09 -8.20
C ARG A 103 -0.29 0.30 -8.73
N ILE A 104 0.97 0.50 -9.09
CA ILE A 104 1.35 1.70 -9.82
C ILE A 104 2.45 1.33 -10.81
N THR A 105 2.40 1.92 -12.00
CA THR A 105 3.41 1.73 -13.01
C THR A 105 4.11 3.06 -13.25
N VAL A 106 5.42 3.04 -13.23
CA VAL A 106 6.20 4.25 -13.40
C VAL A 106 7.24 4.07 -14.49
N ASP A 107 7.59 5.17 -15.10
CA ASP A 107 8.60 5.19 -16.16
C ASP A 107 9.96 5.43 -15.52
N VAL A 108 10.80 4.39 -15.52
CA VAL A 108 12.10 4.50 -14.88
C VAL A 108 13.04 5.44 -15.60
N ASN A 109 12.76 5.73 -16.86
CA ASN A 109 13.59 6.70 -17.56
C ASN A 109 13.43 8.11 -17.04
N LEU A 110 12.36 8.36 -16.30
CA LEU A 110 12.21 9.63 -15.62
C LEU A 110 12.94 9.66 -14.30
N GLY A 111 13.54 8.54 -13.93
CA GLY A 111 14.45 8.46 -12.81
C GLY A 111 13.85 8.16 -11.48
N HIS A 112 12.62 8.51 -11.26
CA HIS A 112 12.00 8.30 -9.96
C HIS A 112 10.52 8.59 -10.05
N ILE A 113 9.82 8.17 -9.01
CA ILE A 113 8.43 8.54 -8.87
C ILE A 113 8.39 9.87 -8.16
N ASP A 114 7.73 10.84 -8.75
CA ASP A 114 7.57 12.08 -8.06
C ASP A 114 6.13 12.51 -8.19
N GLU A 115 5.81 13.58 -7.52
CA GLU A 115 4.44 14.01 -7.47
C GLU A 115 3.90 14.46 -8.80
N GLU A 116 4.76 14.90 -9.66
CA GLU A 116 4.30 15.38 -10.94
C GLU A 116 3.80 14.27 -11.79
N GLU A 117 4.35 13.08 -11.64
CA GLU A 117 3.91 11.96 -12.43
C GLU A 117 2.62 11.37 -11.92
N ILE A 118 2.37 11.48 -10.66
CA ILE A 118 1.21 10.84 -10.08
C ILE A 118 0.13 11.82 -9.65
N THR A 119 0.41 13.07 -9.71
CA THR A 119 -0.60 14.07 -9.50
C THR A 119 -0.97 14.73 -10.80
#